data_d7aeb02af8eea7fd3f236874ae2d9015
#
_entry.id   d7aeb02af8eea7fd3f236874ae2d9015
#
_cell.length_a   1.000
_cell.length_b   1.000
_cell.length_c   1.000
_cell.angle_alpha   90.00
_cell.angle_beta   90.00
_cell.angle_gamma   90.00
#
_symmetry.space_group_name_H-M   'P 1'
#
loop_
_entity.id
_entity.type
_entity.pdbx_description
1 polymer ?
#
loop_
_entity_poly.entity_id
_entity_poly.type
_entity_poly.pdbx_seq_one_letter_code
_entity_poly.pdbx_strand_id
1 'polypeptide(L)'
;MYAIQNIFLQKIEEIKKDKLPDKAILVTMDVRALYTNIDHDEGVEACVEKLENRRKKSIPSETLGSLILLVLKSNAFRFGNLVYRQVMGTAMGTPMAPNYANLFMAKFEEKVITSYHASTGYKPLVWFRYIDDIFFIWTHGNEELDKFISYVDNFSDSKKMKSTIKLEVNKSEKEVNFLDVCIRLVNGSLTTSLFSKPTDAHLYLNYSSNHPKHVLDNIPKGQFIRIRRICSDKEDYYHHSQNLCNFFVERGFDLKKLNEVRKDVGSMSRDELLVDTQRGKKDAQTIFVCDWHPSLSQIPSILKQHYNILQADERLSNVFTEKPLVAYRRPRTIRQHLVRNDLSRVTKEKVTSTTACGSCKLCKTTNISKKTTITNKRKNITIEMKDGGTCRTKGVIYAARCKKHDLIYVGHTGVELKDRFSKHRYDIRHRPDNTELAEHFHSGHKDEDMEVCILQSGIWSEEERELLEEKWICRLQTLHPTGINKNIKHYAKAMYTSFKNTL
;
A
#
# COMPACT_ATOMS: atom_id res chain seq x y z
N MET A 1 -13.22 3.81 6.93
CA MET A 1 -13.85 3.95 8.26
C MET A 1 -14.90 5.06 8.26
N TYR A 2 -14.60 6.35 7.98
CA TYR A 2 -15.59 7.47 8.04
C TYR A 2 -16.88 7.26 7.22
N ALA A 3 -16.80 6.75 5.99
CA ALA A 3 -17.99 6.54 5.15
C ALA A 3 -18.94 5.50 5.75
N ILE A 4 -18.40 4.43 6.31
CA ILE A 4 -19.18 3.34 6.91
C ILE A 4 -19.84 3.81 8.21
N GLN A 5 -19.11 4.56 9.02
CA GLN A 5 -19.65 5.18 10.23
C GLN A 5 -20.84 6.12 9.92
N ASN A 6 -20.73 6.91 8.86
CA ASN A 6 -21.85 7.77 8.44
C ASN A 6 -23.07 6.94 8.03
N ILE A 7 -22.88 5.86 7.26
CA ILE A 7 -23.98 4.95 6.87
C ILE A 7 -24.63 4.35 8.12
N PHE A 8 -23.83 3.92 9.08
CA PHE A 8 -24.34 3.39 10.35
C PHE A 8 -25.17 4.44 11.11
N LEU A 9 -24.65 5.66 11.27
CA LEU A 9 -25.36 6.75 11.95
C LEU A 9 -26.65 7.13 11.23
N GLN A 10 -26.68 7.16 9.90
CA GLN A 10 -27.89 7.35 9.12
C GLN A 10 -28.93 6.26 9.41
N LYS A 11 -28.50 5.00 9.47
CA LYS A 11 -29.39 3.88 9.80
C LYS A 11 -29.93 3.95 11.24
N ILE A 12 -29.12 4.40 12.21
CA ILE A 12 -29.59 4.66 13.57
C ILE A 12 -30.65 5.78 13.59
N GLU A 13 -30.46 6.87 12.81
CA GLU A 13 -31.47 7.93 12.72
C GLU A 13 -32.77 7.47 12.02
N GLU A 14 -32.68 6.53 11.06
CA GLU A 14 -33.88 5.92 10.46
C GLU A 14 -34.68 5.12 11.53
N ILE A 15 -33.99 4.30 12.34
CA ILE A 15 -34.59 3.50 13.40
C ILE A 15 -35.19 4.38 14.51
N LYS A 16 -34.56 5.50 14.80
CA LYS A 16 -35.00 6.46 15.82
C LYS A 16 -36.38 7.07 15.52
N LYS A 17 -36.82 7.06 14.27
CA LYS A 17 -38.16 7.56 13.88
C LYS A 17 -39.27 6.71 14.46
N ASP A 18 -39.03 5.43 14.67
CA ASP A 18 -39.95 4.49 15.27
C ASP A 18 -39.54 4.26 16.74
N LYS A 19 -40.51 4.39 17.66
CA LYS A 19 -40.24 4.13 19.07
C LYS A 19 -39.98 2.65 19.29
N LEU A 20 -38.83 2.33 19.84
CA LEU A 20 -38.50 0.94 20.17
C LEU A 20 -39.36 0.41 21.36
N PRO A 21 -39.65 -0.90 21.40
CA PRO A 21 -40.30 -1.50 22.53
C PRO A 21 -39.53 -1.26 23.84
N ASP A 22 -40.24 -1.10 24.96
CA ASP A 22 -39.65 -0.83 26.28
C ASP A 22 -38.65 -1.93 26.76
N LYS A 23 -38.73 -3.14 26.19
CA LYS A 23 -37.83 -4.26 26.47
C LYS A 23 -36.79 -4.51 25.36
N ALA A 24 -36.49 -3.51 24.57
CA ALA A 24 -35.45 -3.64 23.58
C ALA A 24 -34.07 -3.77 24.25
N ILE A 25 -33.27 -4.72 23.76
CA ILE A 25 -31.92 -4.99 24.26
C ILE A 25 -30.96 -4.62 23.16
N LEU A 26 -29.97 -3.76 23.45
CA LEU A 26 -28.85 -3.45 22.59
C LEU A 26 -27.78 -4.53 22.76
N VAL A 27 -27.29 -5.06 21.67
CA VAL A 27 -26.28 -6.13 21.69
C VAL A 27 -25.13 -5.80 20.76
N THR A 28 -23.91 -5.98 21.26
CA THR A 28 -22.72 -6.00 20.43
C THR A 28 -22.01 -7.33 20.56
N MET A 29 -21.44 -7.79 19.43
CA MET A 29 -20.63 -8.99 19.39
C MET A 29 -19.33 -8.70 18.67
N ASP A 30 -18.23 -9.26 19.17
CA ASP A 30 -16.92 -9.26 18.52
C ASP A 30 -16.54 -10.68 18.10
N VAL A 31 -16.10 -10.87 16.87
CA VAL A 31 -15.67 -12.18 16.37
C VAL A 31 -14.22 -12.41 16.75
N ARG A 32 -13.98 -13.34 17.68
CA ARG A 32 -12.63 -13.68 18.14
C ARG A 32 -11.75 -14.18 17.01
N ALA A 33 -10.66 -13.45 16.78
CA ALA A 33 -9.61 -13.85 15.84
C ALA A 33 -10.15 -14.24 14.44
N LEU A 34 -11.10 -13.46 13.89
CA LEU A 34 -11.81 -13.75 12.64
C LEU A 34 -10.86 -14.25 11.53
N TYR A 35 -9.81 -13.45 11.23
CA TYR A 35 -8.91 -13.75 10.12
C TYR A 35 -8.17 -15.09 10.21
N THR A 36 -7.93 -15.59 11.41
CA THR A 36 -7.23 -16.87 11.64
C THR A 36 -8.17 -18.07 11.73
N ASN A 37 -9.46 -17.83 11.93
CA ASN A 37 -10.44 -18.87 12.20
C ASN A 37 -11.34 -19.23 11.00
N ILE A 38 -11.25 -18.51 9.89
CA ILE A 38 -12.00 -18.85 8.67
C ILE A 38 -11.41 -20.11 8.05
N ASP A 39 -12.22 -21.16 7.90
CA ASP A 39 -11.83 -22.32 7.13
C ASP A 39 -11.64 -21.95 5.65
N HIS A 40 -10.62 -22.53 4.99
CA HIS A 40 -10.29 -22.16 3.60
C HIS A 40 -11.39 -22.56 2.62
N ASP A 41 -11.96 -23.74 2.78
CA ASP A 41 -12.95 -24.29 1.84
C ASP A 41 -14.30 -23.54 1.98
N GLU A 42 -14.74 -23.30 3.24
CA GLU A 42 -15.94 -22.51 3.53
C GLU A 42 -15.81 -21.05 3.05
N GLY A 43 -14.65 -20.42 3.28
CA GLY A 43 -14.40 -19.05 2.84
C GLY A 43 -14.32 -18.92 1.33
N VAL A 44 -13.71 -19.89 0.62
CA VAL A 44 -13.67 -19.93 -0.85
C VAL A 44 -15.07 -20.17 -1.41
N GLU A 45 -15.85 -21.09 -0.82
CA GLU A 45 -17.23 -21.32 -1.23
C GLU A 45 -18.10 -20.07 -1.12
N ALA A 46 -17.97 -19.30 -0.03
CA ALA A 46 -18.65 -18.01 0.15
C ALA A 46 -18.27 -16.99 -0.92
N CYS A 47 -16.99 -16.94 -1.29
CA CYS A 47 -16.50 -16.06 -2.36
C CYS A 47 -17.04 -16.47 -3.73
N VAL A 48 -16.99 -17.75 -4.09
CA VAL A 48 -17.46 -18.29 -5.38
C VAL A 48 -18.95 -18.01 -5.57
N GLU A 49 -19.76 -18.26 -4.54
CA GLU A 49 -21.20 -18.00 -4.57
C GLU A 49 -21.53 -16.52 -4.87
N LYS A 50 -20.83 -15.58 -4.23
CA LYS A 50 -21.02 -14.16 -4.55
C LYS A 50 -20.47 -13.76 -5.91
N LEU A 51 -19.39 -14.38 -6.35
CA LEU A 51 -18.82 -14.17 -7.69
C LEU A 51 -19.74 -14.66 -8.81
N GLU A 52 -20.60 -15.66 -8.56
CA GLU A 52 -21.61 -16.10 -9.52
C GLU A 52 -22.66 -15.01 -9.83
N ASN A 53 -22.90 -14.10 -8.90
CA ASN A 53 -23.87 -12.99 -9.08
C ASN A 53 -23.30 -11.76 -9.80
N ARG A 54 -22.03 -11.76 -10.22
CA ARG A 54 -21.43 -10.59 -10.92
C ARG A 54 -21.94 -10.45 -12.36
N ARG A 55 -22.08 -9.22 -12.83
CA ARG A 55 -22.60 -8.90 -14.17
C ARG A 55 -21.69 -9.37 -15.32
N LYS A 56 -20.36 -9.29 -15.16
CA LYS A 56 -19.37 -9.69 -16.16
C LYS A 56 -18.57 -10.89 -15.64
N LYS A 57 -18.67 -12.02 -16.32
CA LYS A 57 -18.00 -13.30 -15.99
C LYS A 57 -16.91 -13.63 -17.00
N SER A 58 -16.01 -12.67 -17.30
CA SER A 58 -14.88 -12.90 -18.23
C SER A 58 -13.95 -14.02 -17.77
N ILE A 59 -13.84 -14.23 -16.45
CA ILE A 59 -13.14 -15.37 -15.85
C ILE A 59 -14.18 -16.18 -15.08
N PRO A 60 -14.24 -17.53 -15.22
CA PRO A 60 -15.15 -18.38 -14.44
C PRO A 60 -14.95 -18.19 -12.92
N SER A 61 -16.04 -18.26 -12.15
CA SER A 61 -15.98 -18.05 -10.69
C SER A 61 -15.17 -19.14 -10.00
N GLU A 62 -15.24 -20.38 -10.46
CA GLU A 62 -14.44 -21.52 -10.00
C GLU A 62 -12.93 -21.27 -10.17
N THR A 63 -12.54 -20.67 -11.31
CA THR A 63 -11.14 -20.29 -11.54
C THR A 63 -10.67 -19.24 -10.53
N LEU A 64 -11.53 -18.26 -10.23
CA LEU A 64 -11.21 -17.26 -9.19
C LEU A 64 -11.16 -17.90 -7.81
N GLY A 65 -12.05 -18.84 -7.49
CA GLY A 65 -11.99 -19.64 -6.27
C GLY A 65 -10.68 -20.40 -6.14
N SER A 66 -10.21 -21.04 -7.21
CA SER A 66 -8.92 -21.74 -7.24
C SER A 66 -7.74 -20.80 -7.01
N LEU A 67 -7.79 -19.57 -7.56
CA LEU A 67 -6.77 -18.54 -7.32
C LEU A 67 -6.80 -18.01 -5.88
N ILE A 68 -7.97 -17.81 -5.30
CA ILE A 68 -8.11 -17.44 -3.87
C ILE A 68 -7.49 -18.53 -2.99
N LEU A 69 -7.82 -19.80 -3.25
CA LEU A 69 -7.27 -20.94 -2.51
C LEU A 69 -5.75 -21.04 -2.65
N LEU A 70 -5.21 -20.79 -3.84
CA LEU A 70 -3.76 -20.73 -4.06
C LEU A 70 -3.10 -19.66 -3.19
N VAL A 71 -3.67 -18.46 -3.12
CA VAL A 71 -3.15 -17.37 -2.25
C VAL A 71 -3.19 -17.78 -0.79
N LEU A 72 -4.31 -18.33 -0.31
CA LEU A 72 -4.47 -18.78 1.07
C LEU A 72 -3.44 -19.87 1.44
N LYS A 73 -3.28 -20.90 0.60
CA LYS A 73 -2.36 -22.02 0.83
C LYS A 73 -0.88 -21.66 0.65
N SER A 74 -0.58 -20.59 -0.08
CA SER A 74 0.80 -20.13 -0.32
C SER A 74 1.28 -19.11 0.70
N ASN A 75 0.45 -18.75 1.68
CA ASN A 75 0.81 -17.79 2.70
C ASN A 75 1.79 -18.38 3.71
N ALA A 76 2.88 -17.66 3.97
CA ALA A 76 3.90 -18.02 4.95
C ALA A 76 4.29 -16.80 5.79
N PHE A 77 4.61 -17.03 7.04
CA PHE A 77 5.09 -16.01 7.96
C PHE A 77 6.35 -16.47 8.68
N ARG A 78 7.15 -15.50 9.10
CA ARG A 78 8.38 -15.76 9.83
C ARG A 78 8.18 -15.42 11.31
N PHE A 79 8.61 -16.35 12.16
CA PHE A 79 8.69 -16.12 13.61
C PHE A 79 10.08 -16.57 14.10
N GLY A 80 10.84 -15.64 14.63
CA GLY A 80 12.26 -15.87 14.94
C GLY A 80 13.06 -16.20 13.68
N ASN A 81 13.76 -17.33 13.69
CA ASN A 81 14.55 -17.85 12.56
C ASN A 81 13.81 -18.87 11.70
N LEU A 82 12.57 -19.20 12.04
CA LEU A 82 11.78 -20.22 11.35
C LEU A 82 10.71 -19.59 10.46
N VAL A 83 10.39 -20.28 9.37
CA VAL A 83 9.31 -19.91 8.45
C VAL A 83 8.18 -20.92 8.62
N TYR A 84 6.97 -20.42 8.86
CA TYR A 84 5.76 -21.23 9.04
C TYR A 84 4.82 -20.99 7.89
N ARG A 85 4.15 -22.05 7.42
CA ARG A 85 3.04 -21.93 6.47
C ARG A 85 1.74 -21.82 7.24
N GLN A 86 0.89 -20.84 6.86
CA GLN A 86 -0.45 -20.72 7.41
C GLN A 86 -1.34 -21.82 6.79
N VAL A 87 -1.95 -22.64 7.63
CA VAL A 87 -2.78 -23.77 7.18
C VAL A 87 -4.27 -23.50 7.28
N MET A 88 -4.67 -22.46 8.00
CA MET A 88 -6.06 -22.04 8.23
C MET A 88 -6.14 -20.51 8.31
N GLY A 89 -7.27 -19.94 7.93
CA GLY A 89 -7.48 -18.50 7.95
C GLY A 89 -6.75 -17.76 6.84
N THR A 90 -6.70 -16.45 6.95
CA THR A 90 -6.03 -15.56 6.00
C THR A 90 -5.06 -14.63 6.70
N ALA A 91 -4.00 -14.19 6.01
CA ALA A 91 -2.99 -13.32 6.60
C ALA A 91 -3.53 -11.90 6.81
N MET A 92 -3.32 -11.37 8.02
CA MET A 92 -3.56 -9.97 8.31
C MET A 92 -2.64 -9.08 7.45
N GLY A 93 -3.21 -8.08 6.79
CA GLY A 93 -2.47 -7.13 5.94
C GLY A 93 -2.41 -7.50 4.46
N THR A 94 -2.91 -8.63 4.01
CA THR A 94 -3.10 -8.89 2.58
C THR A 94 -4.29 -8.09 2.03
N PRO A 95 -4.22 -7.52 0.82
CA PRO A 95 -5.33 -6.75 0.24
C PRO A 95 -6.63 -7.57 0.06
N MET A 96 -6.53 -8.89 -0.05
CA MET A 96 -7.67 -9.79 -0.20
C MET A 96 -8.40 -10.04 1.12
N ALA A 97 -7.69 -10.09 2.25
CA ALA A 97 -8.21 -10.56 3.53
C ALA A 97 -9.51 -9.87 4.02
N PRO A 98 -9.64 -8.52 3.97
CA PRO A 98 -10.86 -7.87 4.42
C PRO A 98 -12.10 -8.25 3.59
N ASN A 99 -11.95 -8.33 2.25
CA ASN A 99 -13.05 -8.71 1.38
C ASN A 99 -13.41 -10.19 1.54
N TYR A 100 -12.42 -11.06 1.65
CA TYR A 100 -12.59 -12.49 1.91
C TYR A 100 -13.37 -12.72 3.23
N ALA A 101 -12.93 -12.11 4.32
CA ALA A 101 -13.61 -12.20 5.62
C ALA A 101 -15.03 -11.64 5.58
N ASN A 102 -15.24 -10.50 4.90
CA ASN A 102 -16.57 -9.91 4.75
C ASN A 102 -17.54 -10.81 3.98
N LEU A 103 -17.09 -11.47 2.91
CA LEU A 103 -17.94 -12.39 2.13
C LEU A 103 -18.28 -13.64 2.92
N PHE A 104 -17.31 -14.20 3.64
CA PHE A 104 -17.52 -15.33 4.55
C PHE A 104 -18.56 -14.98 5.63
N MET A 105 -18.35 -13.88 6.36
CA MET A 105 -19.26 -13.44 7.41
C MET A 105 -20.66 -13.14 6.88
N ALA A 106 -20.80 -12.54 5.71
CA ALA A 106 -22.11 -12.27 5.11
C ALA A 106 -22.89 -13.58 4.85
N LYS A 107 -22.22 -14.64 4.36
CA LYS A 107 -22.84 -15.96 4.18
C LYS A 107 -23.18 -16.61 5.53
N PHE A 108 -22.28 -16.52 6.50
CA PHE A 108 -22.49 -17.03 7.85
C PHE A 108 -23.71 -16.39 8.51
N GLU A 109 -23.80 -15.06 8.51
CA GLU A 109 -24.91 -14.30 9.09
C GLU A 109 -26.25 -14.65 8.44
N GLU A 110 -26.28 -14.67 7.10
CA GLU A 110 -27.49 -15.02 6.35
C GLU A 110 -28.00 -16.41 6.74
N LYS A 111 -27.12 -17.41 6.81
CA LYS A 111 -27.48 -18.76 7.22
C LYS A 111 -27.99 -18.83 8.66
N VAL A 112 -27.26 -18.22 9.62
CA VAL A 112 -27.59 -18.25 11.04
C VAL A 112 -28.92 -17.58 11.32
N ILE A 113 -29.12 -16.36 10.81
CA ILE A 113 -30.33 -15.57 11.06
C ILE A 113 -31.56 -16.24 10.41
N THR A 114 -31.40 -16.69 9.16
CA THR A 114 -32.50 -17.35 8.41
C THR A 114 -32.89 -18.67 9.06
N SER A 115 -31.92 -19.51 9.46
CA SER A 115 -32.19 -20.81 10.08
C SER A 115 -32.83 -20.66 11.46
N TYR A 116 -32.36 -19.71 12.26
CA TYR A 116 -32.95 -19.44 13.58
C TYR A 116 -34.37 -18.93 13.46
N HIS A 117 -34.60 -17.98 12.53
CA HIS A 117 -35.94 -17.45 12.26
C HIS A 117 -36.90 -18.53 11.74
N ALA A 118 -36.45 -19.41 10.86
CA ALA A 118 -37.27 -20.51 10.36
C ALA A 118 -37.68 -21.51 11.46
N SER A 119 -36.83 -21.73 12.46
CA SER A 119 -37.09 -22.70 13.57
C SER A 119 -37.86 -22.10 14.73
N THR A 120 -37.72 -20.78 15.01
CA THR A 120 -38.27 -20.15 16.22
C THR A 120 -39.27 -19.03 15.96
N GLY A 121 -39.28 -18.47 14.75
CA GLY A 121 -40.01 -17.25 14.39
C GLY A 121 -39.35 -15.94 14.86
N TYR A 122 -38.26 -16.01 15.59
CA TYR A 122 -37.57 -14.83 16.15
C TYR A 122 -36.36 -14.44 15.30
N LYS A 123 -36.08 -13.15 15.20
CA LYS A 123 -34.89 -12.59 14.55
C LYS A 123 -34.54 -11.24 15.17
N PRO A 124 -33.28 -10.76 15.02
CA PRO A 124 -32.92 -9.39 15.36
C PRO A 124 -33.77 -8.37 14.58
N LEU A 125 -34.15 -7.27 15.25
CA LEU A 125 -34.88 -6.16 14.59
C LEU A 125 -34.01 -5.51 13.51
N VAL A 126 -32.75 -5.29 13.81
CA VAL A 126 -31.72 -4.81 12.91
C VAL A 126 -30.42 -5.54 13.19
N TRP A 127 -29.57 -5.67 12.14
CA TRP A 127 -28.26 -6.31 12.22
C TRP A 127 -27.27 -5.52 11.40
N PHE A 128 -26.23 -5.01 12.04
CA PHE A 128 -25.14 -4.28 11.40
C PHE A 128 -23.81 -4.95 11.74
N ARG A 129 -22.93 -5.03 10.76
CA ARG A 129 -21.58 -5.55 10.95
C ARG A 129 -20.53 -4.68 10.26
N TYR A 130 -19.43 -4.50 10.96
CA TYR A 130 -18.21 -3.95 10.40
C TYR A 130 -17.05 -4.91 10.63
N ILE A 131 -16.72 -5.72 9.62
CA ILE A 131 -15.71 -6.79 9.64
C ILE A 131 -16.01 -7.82 10.70
N ASP A 132 -15.48 -7.67 11.90
CA ASP A 132 -15.59 -8.52 13.09
C ASP A 132 -16.57 -7.98 14.14
N ASP A 133 -16.76 -6.66 14.19
CA ASP A 133 -17.69 -5.99 15.09
C ASP A 133 -19.15 -6.12 14.59
N ILE A 134 -20.05 -6.62 15.41
CA ILE A 134 -21.48 -6.76 15.12
C ILE A 134 -22.29 -5.92 16.12
N PHE A 135 -23.33 -5.25 15.65
CA PHE A 135 -24.35 -4.59 16.48
C PHE A 135 -25.74 -5.01 16.02
N PHE A 136 -26.60 -5.35 16.96
CA PHE A 136 -28.00 -5.59 16.66
C PHE A 136 -28.93 -5.20 17.82
N ILE A 137 -30.22 -5.11 17.53
CA ILE A 137 -31.29 -4.82 18.51
C ILE A 137 -32.18 -6.06 18.61
N TRP A 138 -32.41 -6.50 19.84
CA TRP A 138 -33.26 -7.66 20.15
C TRP A 138 -34.49 -7.21 20.92
N THR A 139 -35.66 -7.73 20.56
CA THR A 139 -36.96 -7.31 21.13
C THR A 139 -37.79 -8.44 21.73
N HIS A 140 -37.22 -9.65 21.80
CA HIS A 140 -37.95 -10.87 22.20
C HIS A 140 -37.59 -11.39 23.61
N GLY A 141 -37.02 -10.51 24.45
CA GLY A 141 -36.66 -10.84 25.84
C GLY A 141 -35.28 -11.51 26.01
N ASN A 142 -34.77 -11.48 27.22
CA ASN A 142 -33.42 -11.95 27.54
C ASN A 142 -33.22 -13.47 27.33
N GLU A 143 -34.24 -14.29 27.72
CA GLU A 143 -34.14 -15.75 27.59
C GLU A 143 -33.97 -16.20 26.13
N GLU A 144 -34.78 -15.61 25.23
CA GLU A 144 -34.68 -15.91 23.80
C GLU A 144 -33.38 -15.34 23.17
N LEU A 145 -32.88 -14.21 23.70
CA LEU A 145 -31.58 -13.69 23.31
C LEU A 145 -30.45 -14.66 23.66
N ASP A 146 -30.46 -15.23 24.88
CA ASP A 146 -29.44 -16.17 25.31
C ASP A 146 -29.48 -17.48 24.50
N LYS A 147 -30.66 -17.93 24.08
CA LYS A 147 -30.82 -19.05 23.15
C LYS A 147 -30.26 -18.71 21.77
N PHE A 148 -30.57 -17.52 21.26
CA PHE A 148 -30.03 -17.04 19.97
C PHE A 148 -28.49 -16.96 20.02
N ILE A 149 -27.91 -16.35 21.06
CA ILE A 149 -26.45 -16.25 21.21
C ILE A 149 -25.83 -17.67 21.26
N SER A 150 -26.39 -18.56 22.05
CA SER A 150 -25.92 -19.94 22.13
C SER A 150 -26.02 -20.68 20.80
N TYR A 151 -27.09 -20.42 20.04
CA TYR A 151 -27.27 -20.98 18.71
C TYR A 151 -26.19 -20.48 17.74
N VAL A 152 -25.91 -19.16 17.70
CA VAL A 152 -24.88 -18.57 16.84
C VAL A 152 -23.48 -19.13 17.16
N ASP A 153 -23.14 -19.21 18.47
CA ASP A 153 -21.82 -19.70 18.92
C ASP A 153 -21.59 -21.20 18.67
N ASN A 154 -22.67 -21.97 18.57
CA ASN A 154 -22.63 -23.41 18.31
C ASN A 154 -23.18 -23.78 16.92
N PHE A 155 -23.36 -22.80 16.05
CA PHE A 155 -23.92 -23.04 14.72
C PHE A 155 -23.12 -24.11 13.97
N SER A 156 -23.85 -25.09 13.42
CA SER A 156 -23.30 -26.14 12.58
C SER A 156 -24.18 -26.27 11.34
N ASP A 157 -23.57 -26.16 10.18
CA ASP A 157 -24.25 -26.38 8.91
C ASP A 157 -24.59 -27.89 8.75
N SER A 158 -25.59 -28.20 7.92
CA SER A 158 -26.01 -29.56 7.56
C SER A 158 -24.87 -30.50 7.09
N LYS A 159 -23.72 -29.90 6.72
CA LYS A 159 -22.48 -30.62 6.37
C LYS A 159 -21.66 -31.11 7.57
N LYS A 160 -22.18 -31.02 8.79
CA LYS A 160 -21.53 -31.43 10.06
C LYS A 160 -20.23 -30.67 10.43
N MET A 161 -19.93 -29.56 9.77
CA MET A 161 -18.79 -28.73 10.20
C MET A 161 -19.27 -27.78 11.31
N LYS A 162 -18.67 -27.91 12.48
CA LYS A 162 -18.90 -26.97 13.58
C LYS A 162 -18.21 -25.66 13.26
N SER A 163 -18.95 -24.55 13.34
CA SER A 163 -18.36 -23.24 13.10
C SER A 163 -17.12 -23.00 13.97
N THR A 164 -16.05 -22.52 13.33
CA THR A 164 -14.83 -22.08 14.01
C THR A 164 -14.98 -20.67 14.57
N ILE A 165 -16.09 -20.00 14.27
CA ILE A 165 -16.38 -18.63 14.72
C ILE A 165 -16.79 -18.67 16.19
N LYS A 166 -16.12 -17.85 17.00
CA LYS A 166 -16.41 -17.62 18.42
C LYS A 166 -16.68 -16.16 18.67
N LEU A 167 -17.68 -15.89 19.48
CA LEU A 167 -18.19 -14.55 19.73
C LEU A 167 -17.95 -14.10 21.18
N GLU A 168 -17.54 -12.86 21.34
CA GLU A 168 -17.61 -12.14 22.62
C GLU A 168 -18.82 -11.23 22.58
N VAL A 169 -19.72 -11.40 23.53
CA VAL A 169 -21.02 -10.73 23.52
C VAL A 169 -21.12 -9.75 24.69
N ASN A 170 -21.55 -8.54 24.39
CA ASN A 170 -21.96 -7.53 25.35
C ASN A 170 -23.40 -7.13 25.07
N LYS A 171 -24.28 -7.20 26.11
CA LYS A 171 -25.70 -6.85 26.00
C LYS A 171 -26.10 -5.90 27.10
N SER A 172 -26.97 -4.95 26.78
CA SER A 172 -27.47 -3.95 27.75
C SER A 172 -28.81 -3.40 27.29
N GLU A 173 -29.69 -3.11 28.26
CA GLU A 173 -30.94 -2.38 28.03
C GLU A 173 -30.75 -0.86 28.05
N LYS A 174 -29.55 -0.38 28.41
CA LYS A 174 -29.27 1.06 28.55
C LYS A 174 -28.32 1.58 27.46
N GLU A 175 -27.13 0.99 27.36
CA GLU A 175 -26.10 1.46 26.44
C GLU A 175 -25.13 0.35 26.03
N VAL A 176 -24.62 0.45 24.80
CA VAL A 176 -23.54 -0.38 24.29
C VAL A 176 -22.59 0.47 23.44
N ASN A 177 -21.36 -0.02 23.29
CA ASN A 177 -20.38 0.64 22.43
C ASN A 177 -20.19 -0.18 21.16
N PHE A 178 -20.37 0.45 19.99
CA PHE A 178 -20.10 -0.14 18.70
C PHE A 178 -19.16 0.76 17.90
N LEU A 179 -18.00 0.24 17.51
CA LEU A 179 -16.90 1.01 16.94
C LEU A 179 -16.46 2.14 17.90
N ASP A 180 -16.64 3.38 17.49
CA ASP A 180 -16.37 4.59 18.27
C ASP A 180 -17.66 5.35 18.64
N VAL A 181 -18.79 4.67 18.66
CA VAL A 181 -20.10 5.21 18.98
C VAL A 181 -20.65 4.52 20.23
N CYS A 182 -20.97 5.28 21.27
CA CYS A 182 -21.80 4.85 22.38
C CYS A 182 -23.26 5.03 21.97
N ILE A 183 -24.04 3.96 21.95
CA ILE A 183 -25.45 3.94 21.60
C ILE A 183 -26.24 3.75 22.90
N ARG A 184 -27.13 4.68 23.20
CA ARG A 184 -27.97 4.67 24.40
C ARG A 184 -29.43 4.55 24.02
N LEU A 185 -30.16 3.78 24.79
CA LEU A 185 -31.62 3.68 24.72
C LEU A 185 -32.25 4.52 25.83
N VAL A 186 -32.93 5.60 25.49
CA VAL A 186 -33.56 6.51 26.44
C VAL A 186 -35.03 6.65 26.06
N ASN A 187 -35.96 6.21 26.93
CA ASN A 187 -37.42 6.30 26.73
C ASN A 187 -37.88 5.71 25.37
N GLY A 188 -37.27 4.60 24.93
CA GLY A 188 -37.56 3.94 23.65
C GLY A 188 -36.95 4.63 22.43
N SER A 189 -36.12 5.66 22.61
CA SER A 189 -35.41 6.33 21.53
C SER A 189 -33.91 6.12 21.63
N LEU A 190 -33.23 5.94 20.48
CA LEU A 190 -31.77 5.79 20.42
C LEU A 190 -31.09 7.16 20.41
N THR A 191 -30.08 7.31 21.23
CA THR A 191 -29.15 8.46 21.18
C THR A 191 -27.72 7.96 20.99
N THR A 192 -26.89 8.79 20.37
CA THR A 192 -25.49 8.43 20.08
C THR A 192 -24.54 9.48 20.64
N SER A 193 -23.42 9.02 21.19
CA SER A 193 -22.34 9.84 21.70
C SER A 193 -20.98 9.23 21.32
N LEU A 194 -19.90 10.02 21.42
CA LEU A 194 -18.56 9.51 21.12
C LEU A 194 -18.08 8.54 22.20
N PHE A 195 -17.66 7.37 21.79
CA PHE A 195 -16.91 6.43 22.62
C PHE A 195 -15.42 6.46 22.28
N SER A 196 -14.58 6.57 23.28
CA SER A 196 -13.11 6.44 23.16
C SER A 196 -12.63 5.28 24.02
N LYS A 197 -11.87 4.37 23.44
CA LYS A 197 -11.30 3.25 24.20
C LYS A 197 -10.37 3.78 25.30
N PRO A 198 -10.36 3.21 26.51
CA PRO A 198 -9.46 3.63 27.59
C PRO A 198 -7.98 3.57 27.21
N THR A 199 -7.62 2.76 26.23
CA THR A 199 -6.27 2.61 25.69
C THR A 199 -5.90 3.62 24.62
N ASP A 200 -6.84 4.50 24.19
CA ASP A 200 -6.56 5.52 23.19
C ASP A 200 -5.70 6.64 23.81
N ALA A 201 -4.47 6.74 23.34
CA ALA A 201 -3.52 7.74 23.82
C ALA A 201 -3.74 9.14 23.21
N HIS A 202 -4.73 9.34 22.33
CA HIS A 202 -5.08 10.60 21.65
C HIS A 202 -3.87 11.31 21.02
N LEU A 203 -2.96 10.55 20.40
CA LEU A 203 -1.73 11.06 19.81
C LEU A 203 -1.97 11.72 18.46
N TYR A 204 -2.48 12.95 18.49
CA TYR A 204 -2.63 13.76 17.29
C TYR A 204 -1.29 14.30 16.78
N LEU A 205 -1.27 14.73 15.52
CA LEU A 205 -0.08 15.30 14.88
C LEU A 205 0.34 16.60 15.59
N ASN A 206 1.63 16.76 15.85
CA ASN A 206 2.15 17.99 16.43
C ASN A 206 2.08 19.13 15.42
N TYR A 207 1.71 20.35 15.85
CA TYR A 207 1.57 21.51 14.97
C TYR A 207 2.92 21.95 14.36
N SER A 208 4.05 21.64 15.01
CA SER A 208 5.40 21.87 14.45
C SER A 208 5.86 20.81 13.45
N SER A 209 5.04 19.79 13.15
CA SER A 209 5.38 18.77 12.17
C SER A 209 5.59 19.35 10.79
N ASN A 210 6.52 18.75 10.03
CA ASN A 210 6.80 19.14 8.65
C ASN A 210 5.68 18.72 7.69
N HIS A 211 4.56 19.45 7.74
CA HIS A 211 3.40 19.27 6.88
C HIS A 211 2.96 20.60 6.27
N PRO A 212 2.25 20.60 5.12
CA PRO A 212 1.62 21.82 4.62
C PRO A 212 0.69 22.42 5.68
N LYS A 213 0.76 23.73 5.88
CA LYS A 213 0.03 24.42 6.95
C LYS A 213 -1.48 24.21 6.87
N HIS A 214 -2.04 24.22 5.64
CA HIS A 214 -3.47 23.96 5.44
C HIS A 214 -3.91 22.55 5.88
N VAL A 215 -3.01 21.56 5.85
CA VAL A 215 -3.30 20.20 6.36
C VAL A 215 -3.40 20.25 7.88
N LEU A 216 -2.42 20.87 8.55
CA LEU A 216 -2.43 21.03 10.02
C LEU A 216 -3.68 21.78 10.49
N ASP A 217 -4.01 22.92 9.86
CA ASP A 217 -5.16 23.74 10.24
C ASP A 217 -6.51 23.03 10.02
N ASN A 218 -6.61 22.09 9.05
CA ASN A 218 -7.84 21.35 8.78
C ASN A 218 -8.04 20.09 9.63
N ILE A 219 -7.00 19.58 10.31
CA ILE A 219 -7.13 18.39 11.18
C ILE A 219 -8.16 18.60 12.30
N PRO A 220 -8.10 19.69 13.11
CA PRO A 220 -9.10 19.92 14.15
C PRO A 220 -10.52 20.03 13.61
N LYS A 221 -10.71 20.76 12.51
CA LYS A 221 -12.04 20.90 11.87
C LYS A 221 -12.63 19.54 11.48
N GLY A 222 -11.83 18.69 10.86
CA GLY A 222 -12.25 17.32 10.50
C GLY A 222 -12.67 16.49 11.71
N GLN A 223 -11.93 16.60 12.83
CA GLN A 223 -12.25 15.90 14.07
C GLN A 223 -13.50 16.47 14.77
N PHE A 224 -13.69 17.80 14.81
CA PHE A 224 -14.92 18.40 15.33
C PHE A 224 -16.15 17.98 14.52
N ILE A 225 -16.05 17.98 13.18
CA ILE A 225 -17.13 17.48 12.32
C ILE A 225 -17.45 16.01 12.63
N ARG A 226 -16.42 15.16 12.85
CA ARG A 226 -16.63 13.77 13.24
C ARG A 226 -17.41 13.66 14.55
N ILE A 227 -17.00 14.40 15.60
CA ILE A 227 -17.72 14.41 16.89
C ILE A 227 -19.16 14.89 16.69
N ARG A 228 -19.38 15.95 15.90
CA ARG A 228 -20.71 16.52 15.65
C ARG A 228 -21.65 15.55 14.93
N ARG A 229 -21.12 14.72 14.03
CA ARG A 229 -21.87 13.63 13.38
C ARG A 229 -22.26 12.54 14.35
N ILE A 230 -21.32 12.13 15.22
CA ILE A 230 -21.52 11.05 16.17
C ILE A 230 -22.52 11.46 17.28
N CYS A 231 -22.36 12.63 17.88
CA CYS A 231 -23.18 13.05 19.00
C CYS A 231 -24.58 13.49 18.53
N SER A 232 -25.63 12.83 19.00
CA SER A 232 -27.02 13.22 18.79
C SER A 232 -27.32 14.57 19.45
N ASP A 233 -26.81 14.76 20.66
CA ASP A 233 -27.04 15.92 21.48
C ASP A 233 -25.92 16.95 21.38
N LYS A 234 -26.28 18.25 21.49
CA LYS A 234 -25.28 19.32 21.46
C LYS A 234 -24.42 19.35 22.73
N GLU A 235 -24.96 18.94 23.87
CA GLU A 235 -24.21 18.86 25.12
C GLU A 235 -23.08 17.86 25.04
N ASP A 236 -23.36 16.64 24.55
CA ASP A 236 -22.36 15.62 24.26
C ASP A 236 -21.28 16.12 23.28
N TYR A 237 -21.69 16.84 22.23
CA TYR A 237 -20.76 17.45 21.30
C TYR A 237 -19.81 18.43 22.00
N TYR A 238 -20.35 19.36 22.81
CA TYR A 238 -19.52 20.35 23.48
C TYR A 238 -18.60 19.74 24.52
N HIS A 239 -19.05 18.70 25.23
CA HIS A 239 -18.22 17.95 26.18
C HIS A 239 -17.03 17.27 25.47
N HIS A 240 -17.28 16.47 24.46
CA HIS A 240 -16.23 15.72 23.74
C HIS A 240 -15.31 16.65 22.93
N SER A 241 -15.85 17.71 22.34
CA SER A 241 -15.04 18.68 21.60
C SER A 241 -14.14 19.52 22.51
N GLN A 242 -14.54 19.77 23.77
CA GLN A 242 -13.66 20.42 24.76
C GLN A 242 -12.46 19.53 25.10
N ASN A 243 -12.69 18.25 25.36
CA ASN A 243 -11.62 17.28 25.61
C ASN A 243 -10.66 17.21 24.42
N LEU A 244 -11.21 17.22 23.19
CA LEU A 244 -10.39 17.25 21.97
C LEU A 244 -9.56 18.54 21.85
N CYS A 245 -10.07 19.70 22.25
CA CYS A 245 -9.28 20.95 22.31
C CYS A 245 -8.06 20.78 23.21
N ASN A 246 -8.21 20.16 24.39
CA ASN A 246 -7.10 19.95 25.31
C ASN A 246 -6.00 19.08 24.66
N PHE A 247 -6.36 18.01 23.99
CA PHE A 247 -5.40 17.17 23.27
C PHE A 247 -4.67 17.92 22.14
N PHE A 248 -5.35 18.81 21.43
CA PHE A 248 -4.71 19.62 20.39
C PHE A 248 -3.79 20.70 20.97
N VAL A 249 -4.17 21.33 22.09
CA VAL A 249 -3.30 22.31 22.80
C VAL A 249 -2.00 21.67 23.23
N GLU A 250 -2.05 20.45 23.79
CA GLU A 250 -0.85 19.68 24.14
C GLU A 250 0.07 19.38 22.91
N ARG A 251 -0.51 19.43 21.71
CA ARG A 251 0.20 19.26 20.42
C ARG A 251 0.61 20.60 19.77
N GLY A 252 0.47 21.71 20.49
CA GLY A 252 0.92 23.03 20.05
C GLY A 252 -0.05 23.79 19.13
N PHE A 253 -1.33 23.39 19.07
CA PHE A 253 -2.35 24.14 18.35
C PHE A 253 -2.85 25.33 19.17
N ASP A 254 -3.21 26.43 18.49
CA ASP A 254 -3.72 27.65 19.11
C ASP A 254 -5.14 27.48 19.63
N LEU A 255 -5.32 27.69 20.95
CA LEU A 255 -6.62 27.51 21.62
C LEU A 255 -7.72 28.45 21.08
N LYS A 256 -7.38 29.69 20.69
CA LYS A 256 -8.38 30.64 20.17
C LYS A 256 -8.97 30.15 18.86
N LYS A 257 -8.08 29.74 17.92
CA LYS A 257 -8.50 29.16 16.64
C LYS A 257 -9.29 27.88 16.82
N LEU A 258 -8.88 27.01 17.75
CA LEU A 258 -9.62 25.78 18.05
C LEU A 258 -11.04 26.09 18.53
N ASN A 259 -11.22 27.07 19.42
CA ASN A 259 -12.53 27.46 19.94
C ASN A 259 -13.43 28.10 18.86
N GLU A 260 -12.86 28.88 17.93
CA GLU A 260 -13.58 29.44 16.79
C GLU A 260 -14.13 28.28 15.91
N VAL A 261 -13.24 27.38 15.47
CA VAL A 261 -13.63 26.23 14.63
C VAL A 261 -14.62 25.29 15.35
N ARG A 262 -14.46 25.07 16.66
CA ARG A 262 -15.38 24.28 17.47
C ARG A 262 -16.79 24.89 17.51
N LYS A 263 -16.90 26.20 17.69
CA LYS A 263 -18.19 26.92 17.68
C LYS A 263 -18.85 26.87 16.31
N ASP A 264 -18.07 27.11 15.26
CA ASP A 264 -18.57 27.06 13.87
C ASP A 264 -19.16 25.69 13.56
N VAL A 265 -18.43 24.60 13.87
CA VAL A 265 -18.92 23.25 13.65
C VAL A 265 -20.12 22.91 14.56
N GLY A 266 -20.14 23.39 15.80
CA GLY A 266 -21.26 23.19 16.74
C GLY A 266 -22.56 23.82 16.25
N SER A 267 -22.49 24.90 15.47
CA SER A 267 -23.65 25.56 14.84
C SER A 267 -24.20 24.82 13.62
N MET A 268 -23.40 23.92 12.99
CA MET A 268 -23.83 23.18 11.80
C MET A 268 -24.95 22.20 12.12
N SER A 269 -25.88 22.03 11.19
CA SER A 269 -26.90 20.98 11.25
C SER A 269 -26.25 19.60 11.20
N ARG A 270 -26.58 18.72 12.16
CA ARG A 270 -26.11 17.34 12.18
C ARG A 270 -26.66 16.57 10.99
N ASP A 271 -27.92 16.81 10.62
CA ASP A 271 -28.56 16.10 9.52
C ASP A 271 -27.87 16.42 8.18
N GLU A 272 -27.52 17.70 7.95
CA GLU A 272 -26.74 18.09 6.78
C GLU A 272 -25.35 17.45 6.75
N LEU A 273 -24.71 17.30 7.91
CA LEU A 273 -23.40 16.65 8.03
C LEU A 273 -23.45 15.15 7.80
N LEU A 274 -24.59 14.50 8.06
CA LEU A 274 -24.80 13.07 7.82
C LEU A 274 -25.12 12.76 6.35
N VAL A 275 -25.67 13.72 5.60
CA VAL A 275 -25.92 13.53 4.16
C VAL A 275 -24.57 13.40 3.45
N ASP A 276 -24.41 12.31 2.71
CA ASP A 276 -23.25 12.13 1.85
C ASP A 276 -23.39 13.05 0.63
N THR A 277 -22.80 14.24 0.72
CA THR A 277 -22.69 15.13 -0.43
C THR A 277 -21.80 14.43 -1.44
N GLN A 278 -22.39 13.67 -2.37
CA GLN A 278 -21.68 13.21 -3.55
C GLN A 278 -21.03 14.43 -4.18
N ARG A 279 -19.73 14.58 -3.97
CA ARG A 279 -18.94 15.54 -4.76
C ARG A 279 -19.15 15.12 -6.20
N GLY A 280 -19.95 15.90 -6.94
CA GLY A 280 -20.12 15.69 -8.37
C GLY A 280 -18.75 15.42 -8.97
N LYS A 281 -18.62 14.47 -9.89
CA LYS A 281 -17.39 14.27 -10.65
C LYS A 281 -17.02 15.64 -11.24
N LYS A 282 -16.09 16.33 -10.59
CA LYS A 282 -15.44 17.47 -11.23
C LYS A 282 -14.67 16.88 -12.42
N ASP A 283 -14.77 17.53 -13.56
CA ASP A 283 -13.96 17.17 -14.71
C ASP A 283 -12.50 17.02 -14.29
N ALA A 284 -11.81 16.09 -14.94
CA ALA A 284 -10.47 15.65 -14.53
C ALA A 284 -9.48 16.82 -14.54
N GLN A 285 -9.41 17.55 -13.43
CA GLN A 285 -8.47 18.64 -13.26
C GLN A 285 -7.04 18.08 -13.17
N THR A 286 -6.14 18.67 -13.94
CA THR A 286 -4.72 18.27 -13.90
C THR A 286 -4.11 18.54 -12.53
N ILE A 287 -3.42 17.55 -11.97
CA ILE A 287 -2.82 17.63 -10.64
C ILE A 287 -1.29 17.58 -10.77
N PHE A 288 -0.62 18.65 -10.33
CA PHE A 288 0.84 18.66 -10.16
C PHE A 288 1.20 18.03 -8.81
N VAL A 289 1.89 16.89 -8.82
CA VAL A 289 2.24 16.14 -7.61
C VAL A 289 3.72 16.27 -7.33
N CYS A 290 4.10 16.75 -6.14
CA CYS A 290 5.49 16.80 -5.69
C CYS A 290 5.62 16.40 -4.21
N ASP A 291 6.83 16.06 -3.79
CA ASP A 291 7.10 15.78 -2.37
C ASP A 291 7.11 17.09 -1.59
N TRP A 292 6.51 17.09 -0.40
CA TRP A 292 6.45 18.30 0.43
C TRP A 292 7.81 18.68 0.97
N HIS A 293 8.13 19.97 0.81
CA HIS A 293 9.22 20.64 1.52
C HIS A 293 8.80 22.09 1.80
N PRO A 294 9.17 22.70 2.94
CA PRO A 294 8.75 24.07 3.28
C PRO A 294 9.09 25.11 2.21
N SER A 295 10.24 24.97 1.53
CA SER A 295 10.64 25.86 0.41
C SER A 295 9.74 25.75 -0.82
N LEU A 296 8.92 24.70 -0.94
CA LEU A 296 8.01 24.48 -2.07
C LEU A 296 6.60 25.02 -1.83
N SER A 297 6.38 25.72 -0.70
CA SER A 297 5.07 26.31 -0.35
C SER A 297 4.56 27.33 -1.37
N GLN A 298 5.42 27.92 -2.18
CA GLN A 298 5.08 28.89 -3.21
C GLN A 298 4.68 28.30 -4.56
N ILE A 299 4.85 26.99 -4.78
CA ILE A 299 4.51 26.33 -6.06
C ILE A 299 3.09 26.63 -6.52
N PRO A 300 2.04 26.55 -5.65
CA PRO A 300 0.68 26.87 -6.09
C PRO A 300 0.53 28.30 -6.64
N SER A 301 1.23 29.26 -6.02
CA SER A 301 1.20 30.68 -6.45
C SER A 301 1.91 30.85 -7.79
N ILE A 302 3.07 30.21 -7.97
CA ILE A 302 3.84 30.25 -9.21
C ILE A 302 3.03 29.65 -10.36
N LEU A 303 2.44 28.46 -10.17
CA LEU A 303 1.62 27.82 -11.19
C LEU A 303 0.37 28.67 -11.54
N LYS A 304 -0.24 29.31 -10.54
CA LYS A 304 -1.38 30.20 -10.77
C LYS A 304 -0.98 31.45 -11.56
N GLN A 305 0.17 32.04 -11.25
CA GLN A 305 0.68 33.27 -11.89
C GLN A 305 1.08 33.03 -13.35
N HIS A 306 1.64 31.88 -13.66
CA HIS A 306 2.17 31.57 -14.99
C HIS A 306 1.28 30.62 -15.80
N TYR A 307 0.03 30.40 -15.38
CA TYR A 307 -0.90 29.50 -16.05
C TYR A 307 -1.20 29.89 -17.50
N ASN A 308 -1.23 31.19 -17.79
CA ASN A 308 -1.44 31.73 -19.14
C ASN A 308 -0.39 31.24 -20.15
N ILE A 309 0.83 30.88 -19.72
CA ILE A 309 1.85 30.30 -20.59
C ILE A 309 1.40 28.93 -21.11
N LEU A 310 0.77 28.12 -20.26
CA LEU A 310 0.23 26.81 -20.65
C LEU A 310 -0.96 26.94 -21.60
N GLN A 311 -1.77 28.00 -21.43
CA GLN A 311 -2.91 28.27 -22.31
C GLN A 311 -2.52 28.85 -23.67
N ALA A 312 -1.37 29.49 -23.78
CA ALA A 312 -0.89 30.08 -25.03
C ALA A 312 -0.30 29.03 -26.03
N ASP A 313 0.03 27.83 -25.55
CA ASP A 313 0.47 26.73 -26.40
C ASP A 313 -0.75 25.91 -26.89
N GLU A 314 -0.92 25.81 -28.23
CA GLU A 314 -2.06 25.11 -28.84
C GLU A 314 -2.21 23.65 -28.43
N ARG A 315 -1.11 22.97 -28.11
CA ARG A 315 -1.12 21.57 -27.68
C ARG A 315 -1.47 21.42 -26.21
N LEU A 316 -1.04 22.38 -25.38
CA LEU A 316 -1.22 22.34 -23.92
C LEU A 316 -2.55 22.91 -23.48
N SER A 317 -3.14 23.87 -24.23
CA SER A 317 -4.43 24.49 -23.93
C SER A 317 -5.57 23.46 -23.78
N ASN A 318 -5.55 22.41 -24.61
CA ASN A 318 -6.54 21.32 -24.53
C ASN A 318 -6.34 20.38 -23.34
N VAL A 319 -5.13 20.30 -22.77
CA VAL A 319 -4.80 19.47 -21.61
C VAL A 319 -5.03 20.24 -20.30
N PHE A 320 -4.68 21.52 -20.29
CA PHE A 320 -4.81 22.38 -19.12
C PHE A 320 -6.01 23.34 -19.30
N THR A 321 -7.21 22.78 -19.37
CA THR A 321 -8.47 23.56 -19.47
C THR A 321 -8.74 24.37 -18.20
N GLU A 322 -8.24 23.87 -17.05
CA GLU A 322 -8.30 24.56 -15.75
C GLU A 322 -6.90 24.67 -15.13
N LYS A 323 -6.77 25.59 -14.15
CA LYS A 323 -5.53 25.76 -13.41
C LYS A 323 -5.16 24.47 -12.68
N PRO A 324 -3.91 23.97 -12.83
CA PRO A 324 -3.47 22.76 -12.15
C PRO A 324 -3.59 22.87 -10.63
N LEU A 325 -4.10 21.83 -9.98
CA LEU A 325 -4.02 21.69 -8.53
C LEU A 325 -2.66 21.20 -8.12
N VAL A 326 -2.16 21.64 -6.97
CA VAL A 326 -0.93 21.11 -6.38
C VAL A 326 -1.30 20.13 -5.28
N ALA A 327 -0.80 18.91 -5.40
CA ALA A 327 -0.90 17.89 -4.38
C ALA A 327 0.49 17.54 -3.84
N TYR A 328 0.66 17.64 -2.53
CA TYR A 328 1.91 17.29 -1.87
C TYR A 328 1.89 15.84 -1.40
N ARG A 329 2.92 15.09 -1.76
CA ARG A 329 3.18 13.76 -1.20
C ARG A 329 4.05 13.87 0.05
N ARG A 330 3.90 12.90 0.92
CA ARG A 330 4.77 12.75 2.09
C ARG A 330 6.20 12.42 1.62
N PRO A 331 7.22 13.21 2.00
CA PRO A 331 8.62 12.87 1.71
C PRO A 331 9.04 11.64 2.52
N ARG A 332 10.13 11.01 2.10
CA ARG A 332 10.71 9.91 2.88
C ARG A 332 11.17 10.44 4.25
N THR A 333 10.79 9.72 5.29
CA THR A 333 11.19 10.05 6.66
C THR A 333 12.59 9.54 6.97
N ILE A 334 13.25 10.13 7.94
CA ILE A 334 14.54 9.65 8.48
C ILE A 334 14.42 8.18 8.90
N ARG A 335 13.30 7.80 9.53
CA ARG A 335 13.04 6.39 9.88
C ARG A 335 13.08 5.48 8.66
N GLN A 336 12.50 5.88 7.53
CA GLN A 336 12.51 5.07 6.29
C GLN A 336 13.90 4.96 5.67
N HIS A 337 14.79 5.91 5.96
CA HIS A 337 16.19 5.84 5.55
C HIS A 337 17.04 4.99 6.49
N LEU A 338 16.78 5.06 7.79
CA LEU A 338 17.58 4.40 8.83
C LEU A 338 17.08 3.01 9.18
N VAL A 339 15.77 2.81 9.25
CA VAL A 339 15.15 1.53 9.64
C VAL A 339 14.73 0.77 8.39
N ARG A 340 15.49 -0.25 8.04
CA ARG A 340 15.18 -1.18 6.96
C ARG A 340 14.52 -2.43 7.55
N ASN A 341 13.20 -2.47 7.60
CA ASN A 341 12.44 -3.63 8.10
C ASN A 341 12.31 -4.76 7.07
N ASP A 342 12.99 -4.66 5.92
CA ASP A 342 12.94 -5.69 4.89
C ASP A 342 13.85 -6.86 5.28
N LEU A 343 13.27 -7.81 6.00
CA LEU A 343 13.95 -9.04 6.43
C LEU A 343 14.41 -9.91 5.26
N SER A 344 13.85 -9.74 4.06
CA SER A 344 14.29 -10.47 2.87
C SER A 344 15.68 -10.03 2.42
N ARG A 345 16.14 -8.85 2.83
CA ARG A 345 17.49 -8.34 2.54
C ARG A 345 18.56 -8.79 3.54
N VAL A 346 18.16 -9.26 4.72
CA VAL A 346 19.09 -9.66 5.79
C VAL A 346 19.72 -11.03 5.52
N THR A 347 19.13 -11.85 4.64
CA THR A 347 19.55 -13.26 4.44
C THR A 347 20.32 -13.53 3.14
N LYS A 348 20.49 -12.56 2.27
CA LYS A 348 21.46 -12.65 1.18
C LYS A 348 22.67 -11.81 1.56
N GLU A 349 23.77 -12.42 1.94
CA GLU A 349 25.06 -11.78 1.81
C GLU A 349 25.09 -11.18 0.40
N LYS A 350 25.13 -9.85 0.33
CA LYS A 350 25.12 -9.15 -0.94
C LYS A 350 26.43 -9.50 -1.62
N VAL A 351 26.39 -10.46 -2.55
CA VAL A 351 27.56 -10.77 -3.36
C VAL A 351 27.78 -9.54 -4.26
N THR A 352 28.68 -8.66 -3.83
CA THR A 352 29.04 -7.43 -4.56
C THR A 352 30.20 -7.63 -5.51
N SER A 353 30.74 -8.85 -5.58
CA SER A 353 31.84 -9.21 -6.49
C SER A 353 31.41 -10.25 -7.52
N THR A 354 32.12 -10.31 -8.64
CA THR A 354 31.90 -11.31 -9.65
C THR A 354 32.76 -12.53 -9.36
N THR A 355 32.17 -13.73 -9.30
CA THR A 355 32.88 -14.99 -9.05
C THR A 355 32.89 -15.89 -10.28
N ALA A 356 34.01 -16.52 -10.52
CA ALA A 356 34.16 -17.51 -11.62
C ALA A 356 33.39 -18.79 -11.29
N CYS A 357 32.65 -19.35 -12.24
CA CYS A 357 32.03 -20.68 -12.06
C CYS A 357 33.00 -21.87 -12.17
N GLY A 358 34.23 -21.62 -12.59
CA GLY A 358 35.33 -22.60 -12.71
C GLY A 358 35.28 -23.50 -13.95
N SER A 359 34.11 -23.71 -14.56
CA SER A 359 33.92 -24.71 -15.63
C SER A 359 33.71 -24.12 -17.04
N CYS A 360 33.26 -22.89 -17.17
CA CYS A 360 32.93 -22.31 -18.47
C CYS A 360 34.14 -21.69 -19.19
N LYS A 361 34.01 -21.52 -20.52
CA LYS A 361 35.07 -20.95 -21.36
C LYS A 361 35.43 -19.51 -20.95
N LEU A 362 34.42 -18.70 -20.51
CA LEU A 362 34.66 -17.35 -20.01
C LEU A 362 35.66 -17.35 -18.82
N CYS A 363 35.47 -18.23 -17.86
CA CYS A 363 36.36 -18.33 -16.70
C CYS A 363 37.78 -18.83 -17.04
N LYS A 364 37.91 -19.63 -18.10
CA LYS A 364 39.19 -20.21 -18.50
C LYS A 364 40.04 -19.26 -19.35
N THR A 365 39.40 -18.39 -20.12
CA THR A 365 40.08 -17.56 -21.12
C THR A 365 40.09 -16.06 -20.81
N THR A 366 39.30 -15.63 -19.86
CA THR A 366 39.12 -14.21 -19.54
C THR A 366 39.25 -13.97 -18.03
N ASN A 367 39.81 -12.86 -17.65
CA ASN A 367 39.93 -12.51 -16.23
C ASN A 367 38.60 -12.04 -15.65
N ILE A 368 38.08 -12.72 -14.65
CA ILE A 368 36.91 -12.31 -13.88
C ILE A 368 37.40 -11.48 -12.70
N SER A 369 36.96 -10.20 -12.65
CA SER A 369 37.30 -9.31 -11.55
C SER A 369 36.55 -9.67 -10.28
N LYS A 370 37.28 -9.96 -9.22
CA LYS A 370 36.74 -10.22 -7.88
C LYS A 370 36.59 -8.96 -7.03
N LYS A 371 36.92 -7.80 -7.60
CA LYS A 371 36.82 -6.51 -6.90
C LYS A 371 35.36 -6.14 -6.68
N THR A 372 35.08 -5.38 -5.65
CA THR A 372 33.78 -4.80 -5.33
C THR A 372 33.60 -3.39 -5.91
N THR A 373 34.66 -2.83 -6.48
CA THR A 373 34.69 -1.51 -7.10
C THR A 373 35.23 -1.57 -8.51
N ILE A 374 34.74 -0.68 -9.36
CA ILE A 374 35.28 -0.45 -10.72
C ILE A 374 35.78 1.00 -10.84
N THR A 375 36.98 1.15 -11.42
CA THR A 375 37.62 2.47 -11.57
C THR A 375 37.86 2.78 -13.03
N ASN A 376 37.34 3.89 -13.53
CA ASN A 376 37.78 4.47 -14.80
C ASN A 376 38.96 5.43 -14.50
N LYS A 377 40.17 4.93 -14.74
CA LYS A 377 41.40 5.70 -14.45
C LYS A 377 41.54 6.96 -15.29
N ARG A 378 41.04 6.97 -16.54
CA ARG A 378 41.09 8.14 -17.41
C ARG A 378 40.27 9.32 -16.90
N LYS A 379 39.27 9.06 -16.06
CA LYS A 379 38.39 10.06 -15.46
C LYS A 379 38.55 10.15 -13.94
N ASN A 380 39.38 9.32 -13.36
CA ASN A 380 39.56 9.18 -11.90
C ASN A 380 38.22 8.94 -11.14
N ILE A 381 37.36 8.10 -11.74
CA ILE A 381 36.06 7.76 -11.18
C ILE A 381 36.10 6.33 -10.64
N THR A 382 35.84 6.16 -9.35
CA THR A 382 35.69 4.83 -8.70
C THR A 382 34.28 4.69 -8.18
N ILE A 383 33.60 3.61 -8.54
CA ILE A 383 32.22 3.32 -8.16
C ILE A 383 32.12 1.93 -7.57
N GLU A 384 31.39 1.78 -6.48
CA GLU A 384 31.03 0.46 -5.92
C GLU A 384 30.03 -0.25 -6.81
N MET A 385 30.27 -1.54 -7.06
CA MET A 385 29.31 -2.39 -7.77
C MET A 385 28.11 -2.67 -6.87
N LYS A 386 26.90 -2.58 -7.43
CA LYS A 386 25.68 -2.74 -6.64
C LYS A 386 25.39 -4.17 -6.26
N ASP A 387 25.65 -5.08 -7.19
CA ASP A 387 25.42 -6.51 -7.02
C ASP A 387 26.50 -7.27 -7.77
N GLY A 388 26.76 -8.49 -7.35
CA GLY A 388 27.67 -9.40 -8.02
C GLY A 388 26.93 -10.59 -8.61
N GLY A 389 27.68 -11.64 -8.87
CA GLY A 389 27.13 -12.89 -9.39
C GLY A 389 28.20 -13.80 -9.96
N THR A 390 27.79 -14.80 -10.72
CA THR A 390 28.66 -15.72 -11.42
C THR A 390 28.51 -15.55 -12.95
N CYS A 391 29.36 -16.15 -13.71
CA CYS A 391 29.21 -16.22 -15.17
C CYS A 391 27.93 -16.92 -15.65
N ARG A 392 27.16 -17.57 -14.76
CA ARG A 392 25.82 -18.12 -15.06
C ARG A 392 24.67 -17.19 -14.67
N THR A 393 24.94 -16.02 -14.11
CA THR A 393 23.91 -15.06 -13.73
C THR A 393 23.27 -14.48 -14.99
N LYS A 394 21.93 -14.44 -15.00
CA LYS A 394 21.10 -13.83 -16.03
C LYS A 394 20.67 -12.43 -15.59
N GLY A 395 20.23 -11.60 -16.55
CA GLY A 395 19.73 -10.26 -16.23
C GLY A 395 20.82 -9.39 -15.60
N VAL A 396 21.93 -9.15 -16.30
CA VAL A 396 23.08 -8.41 -15.75
C VAL A 396 23.45 -7.20 -16.61
N ILE A 397 23.88 -6.16 -15.91
CA ILE A 397 24.68 -5.07 -16.48
C ILE A 397 26.14 -5.41 -16.14
N TYR A 398 27.00 -5.47 -17.13
CA TYR A 398 28.39 -5.86 -16.98
C TYR A 398 29.35 -4.83 -17.55
N ALA A 399 30.58 -4.86 -17.07
CA ALA A 399 31.68 -4.12 -17.68
C ALA A 399 32.76 -5.09 -18.23
N ALA A 400 33.30 -4.75 -19.37
CA ALA A 400 34.47 -5.37 -19.97
C ALA A 400 35.58 -4.33 -20.11
N ARG A 401 36.70 -4.55 -19.41
CA ARG A 401 37.85 -3.67 -19.40
C ARG A 401 38.96 -4.23 -20.28
N CYS A 402 39.50 -3.40 -21.14
CA CYS A 402 40.76 -3.68 -21.85
C CYS A 402 41.93 -3.35 -20.93
N LYS A 403 42.78 -4.36 -20.59
CA LYS A 403 43.94 -4.15 -19.74
C LYS A 403 45.07 -3.40 -20.45
N LYS A 404 45.19 -3.52 -21.79
CA LYS A 404 46.21 -2.82 -22.57
C LYS A 404 45.97 -1.33 -22.64
N HIS A 405 44.73 -0.92 -22.93
CA HIS A 405 44.38 0.49 -23.18
C HIS A 405 43.71 1.13 -21.95
N ASP A 406 43.37 0.35 -20.93
CA ASP A 406 42.63 0.77 -19.73
C ASP A 406 41.26 1.46 -20.06
N LEU A 407 40.60 0.96 -21.12
CA LEU A 407 39.28 1.39 -21.56
C LEU A 407 38.20 0.43 -21.09
N ILE A 408 37.04 0.96 -20.79
CA ILE A 408 35.91 0.21 -20.26
C ILE A 408 34.76 0.25 -21.27
N TYR A 409 34.14 -0.89 -21.50
CA TYR A 409 32.87 -1.07 -22.17
C TYR A 409 31.83 -1.47 -21.14
N VAL A 410 30.65 -0.86 -21.18
CA VAL A 410 29.49 -1.29 -20.40
C VAL A 410 28.46 -1.89 -21.36
N GLY A 411 27.85 -3.01 -20.97
CA GLY A 411 26.83 -3.68 -21.75
C GLY A 411 25.80 -4.37 -20.87
N HIS A 412 24.71 -4.83 -21.46
CA HIS A 412 23.68 -5.59 -20.75
C HIS A 412 23.39 -6.95 -21.41
N THR A 413 22.77 -7.84 -20.66
CA THR A 413 22.28 -9.11 -21.20
C THR A 413 21.13 -9.68 -20.37
N GLY A 414 20.13 -10.26 -21.03
CA GLY A 414 19.06 -11.04 -20.40
C GLY A 414 19.40 -12.52 -20.24
N VAL A 415 20.36 -13.05 -21.03
CA VAL A 415 20.84 -14.43 -20.94
C VAL A 415 22.01 -14.57 -19.96
N GLU A 416 22.54 -15.79 -19.77
CA GLU A 416 23.71 -15.99 -18.92
C GLU A 416 24.92 -15.21 -19.42
N LEU A 417 25.69 -14.61 -18.51
CA LEU A 417 26.86 -13.81 -18.86
C LEU A 417 27.86 -14.57 -19.74
N LYS A 418 28.07 -15.87 -19.46
CA LYS A 418 28.97 -16.73 -20.26
C LYS A 418 28.54 -16.85 -21.73
N ASP A 419 27.22 -16.89 -21.98
CA ASP A 419 26.65 -17.01 -23.34
C ASP A 419 26.79 -15.69 -24.08
N ARG A 420 26.55 -14.55 -23.42
CA ARG A 420 26.80 -13.23 -23.97
C ARG A 420 28.25 -13.05 -24.38
N PHE A 421 29.20 -13.47 -23.55
CA PHE A 421 30.63 -13.40 -23.89
C PHE A 421 31.06 -14.42 -24.91
N SER A 422 30.36 -15.53 -25.06
CA SER A 422 30.57 -16.45 -26.20
C SER A 422 30.21 -15.78 -27.52
N LYS A 423 29.09 -15.01 -27.55
CA LYS A 423 28.71 -14.19 -28.71
C LYS A 423 29.72 -13.08 -28.96
N HIS A 424 30.17 -12.34 -27.95
CA HIS A 424 31.19 -11.31 -28.11
C HIS A 424 32.50 -11.88 -28.71
N ARG A 425 32.96 -13.03 -28.24
CA ARG A 425 34.16 -13.67 -28.84
C ARG A 425 33.97 -14.11 -30.28
N TYR A 426 32.76 -14.55 -30.62
CA TYR A 426 32.43 -14.85 -32.01
C TYR A 426 32.49 -13.58 -32.86
N ASP A 427 31.87 -12.48 -32.40
CA ASP A 427 31.87 -11.20 -33.12
C ASP A 427 33.29 -10.63 -33.26
N ILE A 428 34.11 -10.66 -32.21
CA ILE A 428 35.51 -10.24 -32.26
C ILE A 428 36.30 -10.97 -33.37
N ARG A 429 36.06 -12.27 -33.60
CA ARG A 429 36.78 -13.07 -34.58
C ARG A 429 36.23 -12.98 -35.98
N HIS A 430 34.92 -12.84 -36.15
CA HIS A 430 34.26 -13.04 -37.43
C HIS A 430 33.46 -11.82 -37.91
N ARG A 431 33.07 -10.92 -36.99
CA ARG A 431 32.20 -9.75 -37.25
C ARG A 431 32.63 -8.53 -36.45
N PRO A 432 33.83 -7.99 -36.66
CA PRO A 432 34.37 -6.93 -35.80
C PRO A 432 33.51 -5.67 -35.79
N ASP A 433 32.78 -5.38 -36.85
CA ASP A 433 31.92 -4.19 -36.95
C ASP A 433 30.58 -4.34 -36.26
N ASN A 434 30.27 -5.54 -35.72
CA ASN A 434 28.95 -5.83 -35.14
C ASN A 434 28.72 -5.19 -33.75
N THR A 435 29.80 -4.97 -32.99
CA THR A 435 29.72 -4.34 -31.66
C THR A 435 30.94 -3.50 -31.38
N GLU A 436 30.78 -2.39 -30.64
CA GLU A 436 31.87 -1.53 -30.21
C GLU A 436 32.99 -2.28 -29.48
N LEU A 437 32.61 -3.29 -28.68
CA LEU A 437 33.54 -4.18 -27.99
C LEU A 437 34.32 -5.06 -28.98
N ALA A 438 33.65 -5.58 -30.02
CA ALA A 438 34.28 -6.40 -31.05
C ALA A 438 35.27 -5.60 -31.88
N GLU A 439 34.91 -4.41 -32.30
CA GLU A 439 35.77 -3.47 -33.04
C GLU A 439 37.06 -3.16 -32.27
N HIS A 440 36.91 -2.87 -30.93
CA HIS A 440 38.08 -2.57 -30.10
C HIS A 440 39.01 -3.78 -29.91
N PHE A 441 38.46 -4.99 -29.76
CA PHE A 441 39.24 -6.20 -29.44
C PHE A 441 39.68 -7.02 -30.67
N HIS A 442 39.23 -6.65 -31.87
CA HIS A 442 39.54 -7.43 -33.10
C HIS A 442 41.02 -7.47 -33.42
N SER A 443 41.73 -6.36 -33.31
CA SER A 443 43.15 -6.24 -33.67
C SER A 443 44.05 -6.07 -32.47
N GLY A 444 45.07 -6.93 -32.38
CA GLY A 444 46.16 -6.78 -31.41
C GLY A 444 45.81 -7.16 -29.97
N HIS A 445 44.66 -7.80 -29.69
CA HIS A 445 44.25 -8.24 -28.35
C HIS A 445 44.06 -9.75 -28.26
N LYS A 446 44.37 -10.29 -27.08
CA LYS A 446 44.06 -11.69 -26.69
C LYS A 446 42.88 -11.71 -25.72
N ASP A 447 42.21 -12.86 -25.58
CA ASP A 447 41.11 -13.04 -24.61
C ASP A 447 41.56 -12.70 -23.17
N GLU A 448 42.85 -12.88 -22.83
CA GLU A 448 43.47 -12.57 -21.53
C GLU A 448 43.60 -11.06 -21.23
N ASP A 449 43.56 -10.23 -22.27
CA ASP A 449 43.62 -8.78 -22.15
C ASP A 449 42.29 -8.18 -21.67
N MET A 450 41.24 -8.99 -21.62
CA MET A 450 39.90 -8.60 -21.17
C MET A 450 39.67 -8.96 -19.72
N GLU A 451 39.22 -8.01 -18.91
CA GLU A 451 38.73 -8.21 -17.53
C GLU A 451 37.22 -7.93 -17.50
N VAL A 452 36.46 -8.86 -16.90
CA VAL A 452 34.99 -8.78 -16.88
C VAL A 452 34.47 -8.73 -15.46
N CYS A 453 33.48 -7.86 -15.19
CA CYS A 453 32.75 -7.84 -13.93
C CYS A 453 31.27 -7.54 -14.15
N ILE A 454 30.45 -7.98 -13.19
CA ILE A 454 29.03 -7.63 -13.10
C ILE A 454 28.92 -6.33 -12.29
N LEU A 455 28.29 -5.32 -12.86
CA LEU A 455 28.03 -4.04 -12.18
C LEU A 455 26.74 -4.08 -11.38
N GLN A 456 25.73 -4.78 -11.91
CA GLN A 456 24.43 -4.92 -11.30
C GLN A 456 23.72 -6.15 -11.88
N SER A 457 22.92 -6.85 -11.05
CA SER A 457 22.10 -8.00 -11.46
C SER A 457 20.66 -7.86 -10.95
N GLY A 458 19.68 -8.39 -11.70
CA GLY A 458 18.27 -8.34 -11.30
C GLY A 458 17.34 -8.93 -12.36
N ILE A 459 16.04 -8.90 -12.06
CA ILE A 459 14.98 -9.31 -12.98
C ILE A 459 14.40 -8.04 -13.59
N TRP A 460 14.72 -7.74 -14.83
CA TRP A 460 14.29 -6.55 -15.56
C TRP A 460 13.80 -6.89 -16.95
N SER A 461 12.90 -6.06 -17.49
CA SER A 461 12.55 -6.06 -18.91
C SER A 461 13.76 -5.65 -19.78
N GLU A 462 13.65 -5.80 -21.07
CA GLU A 462 14.73 -5.39 -21.99
C GLU A 462 14.94 -3.87 -21.95
N GLU A 463 13.87 -3.11 -21.96
CA GLU A 463 13.90 -1.64 -21.87
C GLU A 463 14.55 -1.14 -20.57
N GLU A 464 14.22 -1.78 -19.44
CA GLU A 464 14.83 -1.44 -18.15
C GLU A 464 16.32 -1.73 -18.12
N ARG A 465 16.77 -2.82 -18.77
CA ARG A 465 18.20 -3.13 -18.88
C ARG A 465 18.94 -2.13 -19.76
N GLU A 466 18.35 -1.70 -20.87
CA GLU A 466 18.92 -0.64 -21.72
C GLU A 466 19.09 0.68 -20.94
N LEU A 467 18.08 1.12 -20.22
CA LEU A 467 18.15 2.32 -19.36
C LEU A 467 19.21 2.21 -18.26
N LEU A 468 19.34 1.02 -17.64
CA LEU A 468 20.36 0.78 -16.62
C LEU A 468 21.76 0.76 -17.22
N GLU A 469 21.95 0.18 -18.40
CA GLU A 469 23.21 0.23 -19.13
C GLU A 469 23.65 1.66 -19.40
N GLU A 470 22.79 2.48 -19.97
CA GLU A 470 23.08 3.90 -20.23
C GLU A 470 23.41 4.68 -18.95
N LYS A 471 22.69 4.39 -17.86
CA LYS A 471 23.00 4.98 -16.55
C LYS A 471 24.40 4.63 -16.07
N TRP A 472 24.85 3.39 -16.28
CA TRP A 472 26.21 2.96 -15.93
C TRP A 472 27.26 3.55 -16.87
N ILE A 473 26.96 3.69 -18.20
CA ILE A 473 27.80 4.40 -19.16
C ILE A 473 28.03 5.85 -18.70
N CYS A 474 26.97 6.55 -18.31
CA CYS A 474 27.06 7.91 -17.81
C CYS A 474 27.86 8.01 -16.49
N ARG A 475 27.60 7.14 -15.53
CA ARG A 475 28.28 7.14 -14.22
C ARG A 475 29.76 6.85 -14.33
N LEU A 476 30.15 5.89 -15.17
CA LEU A 476 31.55 5.51 -15.40
C LEU A 476 32.21 6.35 -16.48
N GLN A 477 31.47 7.20 -17.19
CA GLN A 477 31.95 8.01 -18.33
C GLN A 477 32.71 7.17 -19.37
N THR A 478 32.07 6.08 -19.84
CA THR A 478 32.68 5.12 -20.76
C THR A 478 32.43 5.42 -22.25
N LEU A 479 31.87 6.59 -22.59
CA LEU A 479 31.75 7.04 -23.97
C LEU A 479 33.14 7.38 -24.58
N HIS A 480 33.29 7.05 -25.85
CA HIS A 480 34.51 7.41 -26.60
C HIS A 480 34.80 8.93 -26.49
N PRO A 481 36.06 9.39 -26.34
CA PRO A 481 37.32 8.60 -26.34
C PRO A 481 37.75 8.07 -24.94
N THR A 482 36.93 8.27 -23.87
CA THR A 482 37.29 7.90 -22.50
C THR A 482 36.93 6.46 -22.13
N GLY A 483 36.17 5.78 -22.97
CA GLY A 483 35.78 4.38 -22.91
C GLY A 483 35.50 3.83 -24.29
N ILE A 484 34.90 2.63 -24.36
CA ILE A 484 34.66 1.90 -25.62
C ILE A 484 33.24 2.16 -26.16
N ASN A 485 32.26 2.54 -25.31
CA ASN A 485 30.91 2.84 -25.76
C ASN A 485 30.88 4.05 -26.70
N LYS A 486 30.13 4.00 -27.81
CA LYS A 486 30.02 5.08 -28.79
C LYS A 486 28.75 5.91 -28.62
N ASN A 487 27.64 5.31 -28.28
CA ASN A 487 26.32 5.94 -28.25
C ASN A 487 25.53 5.63 -26.97
N ILE A 488 24.61 6.55 -26.63
CA ILE A 488 23.51 6.37 -25.69
C ILE A 488 22.21 6.80 -26.39
N LYS A 489 21.13 6.05 -26.23
CA LYS A 489 19.86 6.24 -26.92
C LYS A 489 18.89 7.17 -26.18
N HIS A 490 18.73 6.94 -24.87
CA HIS A 490 17.67 7.55 -24.07
C HIS A 490 18.14 8.77 -23.26
N TYR A 491 19.41 8.81 -22.86
CA TYR A 491 19.95 9.95 -22.14
C TYR A 491 20.55 10.99 -23.12
N ALA A 492 20.04 12.22 -23.10
CA ALA A 492 20.61 13.29 -23.91
C ALA A 492 22.08 13.53 -23.52
N LYS A 493 22.95 13.84 -24.49
CA LYS A 493 24.36 14.19 -24.27
C LYS A 493 24.56 15.28 -23.20
N ALA A 494 23.59 16.17 -23.03
CA ALA A 494 23.58 17.20 -21.97
C ALA A 494 23.53 16.62 -20.54
N MET A 495 22.83 15.49 -20.33
CA MET A 495 22.81 14.80 -19.03
C MET A 495 24.13 14.09 -18.74
N TYR A 496 24.85 13.62 -19.74
CA TYR A 496 26.17 13.03 -19.57
C TYR A 496 27.18 14.03 -18.97
N THR A 497 27.06 15.32 -19.31
CA THR A 497 27.89 16.40 -18.77
C THR A 497 27.43 16.86 -17.37
N SER A 498 26.13 16.82 -17.06
CA SER A 498 25.63 17.22 -15.75
C SER A 498 25.98 16.24 -14.62
N PHE A 499 26.12 14.95 -14.90
CA PHE A 499 26.67 13.96 -13.96
C PHE A 499 28.14 14.22 -13.59
N LYS A 500 28.82 15.12 -14.31
CA LYS A 500 30.18 15.56 -14.02
C LYS A 500 30.27 16.49 -12.80
N ASN A 501 29.17 17.13 -12.43
CA ASN A 501 29.10 18.18 -11.40
C ASN A 501 28.39 17.73 -10.10
N THR A 502 28.01 16.45 -9.97
CA THR A 502 27.23 15.93 -8.83
C THR A 502 27.92 14.77 -8.08
N LEU A 503 29.24 14.63 -8.27
CA LEU A 503 30.11 13.72 -7.51
C LEU A 503 31.06 14.52 -6.64
#